data_48475e6dbfa0482de74b55068fa4cab8
#
_entry.id   48475e6dbfa0482de74b55068fa4cab8
#
_cell.length_a   1.000
_cell.length_b   1.000
_cell.length_c   1.000
_cell.angle_alpha   90.00
_cell.angle_beta   90.00
_cell.angle_gamma   90.00
#
_symmetry.space_group_name_H-M   'P 1'
#
loop_
_entity.id
_entity.type
_entity.pdbx_description
1 polymer ?
#
loop_
_entity_poly.entity_id
_entity_poly.type
_entity_poly.pdbx_seq_one_letter_code
_entity_poly.pdbx_strand_id
1 'polypeptide(L)'
;LLEQSGKMTLSGVQSSHSHKKDFVDAVYKHTGKHPALAGYDFLFLQFSPTPDNWSWVQNYNDISAPKEQWAANGLVNYMWHWNVPNSKADWDNGVNNYNFDGYAFYCDKTSFDIREALKEGTWQHDFIMKDIEEVAGYLQLLENENIPVIWRPLHEAAGNYNLYGPNGAWFWWGRHGAEPCKQLWRLLYDQLVNVYGLDNLIWVWTVDVTAGAEDQYLDWYPGDEYVDILG
;
A
#
# COMPACT_ATOMS: atom_id res chain seq x y z
N LEU A 1 12.29 17.44 -0.78
CA LEU A 1 12.88 16.28 -0.05
C LEU A 1 14.36 16.13 -0.34
N LEU A 2 14.79 16.07 -1.60
CA LEU A 2 16.20 15.86 -1.99
C LEU A 2 17.16 16.89 -1.37
N GLU A 3 16.80 18.17 -1.34
CA GLU A 3 17.64 19.23 -0.74
C GLU A 3 17.89 19.05 0.76
N GLN A 4 17.02 18.32 1.44
CA GLN A 4 17.11 18.04 2.89
C GLN A 4 17.69 16.66 3.20
N SER A 5 17.96 15.85 2.19
CA SER A 5 18.54 14.53 2.36
C SER A 5 19.88 14.60 3.10
N GLY A 6 20.04 13.77 4.12
CA GLY A 6 21.21 13.75 4.99
C GLY A 6 21.38 14.94 5.94
N LYS A 7 20.46 15.92 5.95
CA LYS A 7 20.51 17.10 6.81
C LYS A 7 19.57 17.04 8.01
N MET A 8 18.45 16.34 7.86
CA MET A 8 17.47 16.21 8.94
C MET A 8 16.67 14.90 8.81
N THR A 9 16.10 14.45 9.91
CA THR A 9 15.13 13.38 9.96
C THR A 9 13.75 14.00 10.11
N LEU A 10 12.79 13.56 9.28
CA LEU A 10 11.40 13.96 9.39
C LEU A 10 10.66 13.01 10.30
N SER A 11 9.90 13.53 11.25
CA SER A 11 9.03 12.71 12.10
C SER A 11 7.74 12.39 11.37
N GLY A 12 7.25 11.15 11.51
CA GLY A 12 5.99 10.72 10.95
C GLY A 12 5.13 9.98 11.97
N VAL A 13 3.85 9.89 11.67
CA VAL A 13 2.89 9.06 12.41
C VAL A 13 1.90 8.42 11.45
N GLN A 14 1.57 7.14 11.68
CA GLN A 14 0.52 6.44 10.96
C GLN A 14 -0.84 6.81 11.55
N SER A 15 -1.79 7.19 10.71
CA SER A 15 -3.18 7.45 11.11
C SER A 15 -3.95 6.15 11.31
N SER A 16 -4.98 6.15 12.15
CA SER A 16 -5.84 4.97 12.33
C SER A 16 -6.77 4.73 11.15
N HIS A 17 -7.11 5.79 10.42
CA HIS A 17 -8.05 5.77 9.29
C HIS A 17 -7.58 6.74 8.21
N SER A 18 -7.93 6.47 6.97
CA SER A 18 -7.55 7.27 5.80
C SER A 18 -8.09 8.70 5.80
N HIS A 19 -9.19 8.95 6.52
CA HIS A 19 -9.89 10.24 6.58
C HIS A 19 -9.78 10.93 7.95
N LYS A 20 -8.89 10.47 8.84
CA LYS A 20 -8.73 11.01 10.20
C LYS A 20 -7.29 11.45 10.47
N LYS A 21 -7.17 12.43 11.33
CA LYS A 21 -5.90 12.94 11.86
C LYS A 21 -5.71 12.64 13.34
N ASP A 22 -6.39 11.65 13.87
CA ASP A 22 -6.45 11.33 15.28
C ASP A 22 -5.06 11.17 15.93
N PHE A 23 -4.13 10.48 15.29
CA PHE A 23 -2.78 10.35 15.83
C PHE A 23 -1.90 11.57 15.54
N VAL A 24 -2.10 12.29 14.42
CA VAL A 24 -1.47 13.57 14.15
C VAL A 24 -1.85 14.58 15.24
N ASP A 25 -3.15 14.68 15.54
CA ASP A 25 -3.69 15.58 16.56
C ASP A 25 -3.26 15.16 17.98
N ALA A 26 -3.15 13.85 18.25
CA ALA A 26 -2.62 13.34 19.51
C ALA A 26 -1.15 13.76 19.72
N VAL A 27 -0.30 13.64 18.69
CA VAL A 27 1.09 14.12 18.76
C VAL A 27 1.13 15.61 19.04
N TYR A 28 0.35 16.42 18.31
CA TYR A 28 0.28 17.84 18.54
C TYR A 28 -0.18 18.19 19.96
N LYS A 29 -1.20 17.54 20.46
CA LYS A 29 -1.73 17.75 21.81
C LYS A 29 -0.68 17.51 22.91
N HIS A 30 0.19 16.52 22.71
CA HIS A 30 1.19 16.14 23.71
C HIS A 30 2.52 16.90 23.58
N THR A 31 2.87 17.37 22.38
CA THR A 31 4.18 17.94 22.09
C THR A 31 4.15 19.42 21.69
N GLY A 32 2.99 19.93 21.30
CA GLY A 32 2.84 21.25 20.68
C GLY A 32 3.42 21.33 19.26
N LYS A 33 3.76 20.17 18.64
CA LYS A 33 4.33 20.12 17.30
C LYS A 33 3.59 19.09 16.46
N HIS A 34 3.36 19.41 15.19
CA HIS A 34 2.81 18.46 14.22
C HIS A 34 3.91 17.54 13.67
N PRO A 35 3.64 16.26 13.45
CA PRO A 35 4.54 15.40 12.69
C PRO A 35 4.64 15.91 11.25
N ALA A 36 5.84 15.81 10.69
CA ALA A 36 6.09 16.28 9.32
C ALA A 36 5.41 15.37 8.28
N LEU A 37 5.16 14.09 8.62
CA LEU A 37 4.58 13.10 7.72
C LEU A 37 3.38 12.44 8.40
N ALA A 38 2.25 12.37 7.70
CA ALA A 38 1.10 11.55 8.06
C ALA A 38 1.00 10.36 7.12
N GLY A 39 0.95 9.15 7.69
CA GLY A 39 0.81 7.90 6.97
C GLY A 39 -0.64 7.42 6.98
N TYR A 40 -1.08 6.89 5.85
CA TYR A 40 -2.39 6.30 5.63
C TYR A 40 -2.23 4.93 4.97
N ASP A 41 -3.28 4.12 4.96
CA ASP A 41 -3.25 2.77 4.44
C ASP A 41 -4.55 2.43 3.70
N PHE A 42 -4.42 1.88 2.50
CA PHE A 42 -5.55 1.35 1.72
C PHE A 42 -5.90 -0.09 2.16
N LEU A 43 -6.16 -0.25 3.43
CA LEU A 43 -6.54 -1.53 4.02
C LEU A 43 -8.02 -1.84 3.73
N PHE A 44 -8.33 -3.05 3.25
CA PHE A 44 -9.68 -3.45 2.83
C PHE A 44 -10.34 -2.48 1.86
N LEU A 45 -9.58 -2.07 0.86
CA LEU A 45 -9.98 -1.10 -0.17
C LEU A 45 -11.35 -1.41 -0.77
N GLN A 46 -11.61 -2.67 -1.07
CA GLN A 46 -12.83 -3.18 -1.71
C GLN A 46 -14.11 -2.94 -0.89
N PHE A 47 -13.97 -2.66 0.40
CA PHE A 47 -15.10 -2.43 1.31
C PHE A 47 -15.35 -0.96 1.59
N SER A 48 -14.63 -0.05 0.94
CA SER A 48 -14.82 1.39 1.10
C SER A 48 -16.03 1.90 0.28
N PRO A 49 -16.89 2.77 0.83
CA PRO A 49 -16.93 3.15 2.24
C PRO A 49 -17.57 2.08 3.13
N THR A 50 -16.99 1.87 4.31
CA THR A 50 -17.63 1.01 5.31
C THR A 50 -18.76 1.74 6.02
N PRO A 51 -19.78 1.03 6.57
CA PRO A 51 -20.84 1.67 7.34
C PRO A 51 -20.32 2.42 8.56
N ASP A 52 -20.90 3.58 8.87
CA ASP A 52 -20.49 4.45 9.99
C ASP A 52 -20.59 3.80 11.39
N ASN A 53 -21.42 2.76 11.53
CA ASN A 53 -21.58 2.04 12.79
C ASN A 53 -20.55 0.93 13.03
N TRP A 54 -19.60 0.76 12.12
CA TRP A 54 -18.52 -0.18 12.30
C TRP A 54 -17.39 0.46 13.13
N SER A 55 -16.78 -0.34 13.99
CA SER A 55 -15.63 0.10 14.79
C SER A 55 -14.42 0.46 13.93
N TRP A 56 -14.49 0.14 12.67
CA TRP A 56 -13.40 0.23 11.71
C TRP A 56 -13.91 0.83 10.38
N VAL A 57 -14.05 2.14 10.39
CA VAL A 57 -14.59 2.91 9.25
C VAL A 57 -13.47 3.31 8.32
N GLN A 58 -13.56 2.90 7.05
CA GLN A 58 -12.73 3.39 5.97
C GLN A 58 -13.60 4.09 4.93
N ASN A 59 -13.20 5.28 4.56
CA ASN A 59 -13.82 6.04 3.48
C ASN A 59 -12.74 6.74 2.66
N TYR A 60 -12.26 6.08 1.62
CA TYR A 60 -11.17 6.61 0.78
C TYR A 60 -11.62 7.74 -0.15
N ASN A 61 -12.93 7.99 -0.30
CA ASN A 61 -13.45 9.17 -0.97
C ASN A 61 -13.32 10.45 -0.12
N ASP A 62 -13.13 10.32 1.18
CA ASP A 62 -12.89 11.45 2.08
C ASP A 62 -11.38 11.70 2.22
N ILE A 63 -10.88 12.64 1.45
CA ILE A 63 -9.48 13.07 1.47
C ILE A 63 -9.23 14.30 2.36
N SER A 64 -10.15 14.63 3.27
CA SER A 64 -10.02 15.82 4.13
C SER A 64 -8.74 15.80 4.97
N ALA A 65 -8.40 14.66 5.58
CA ALA A 65 -7.21 14.54 6.42
C ALA A 65 -5.88 14.71 5.66
N PRO A 66 -5.62 14.02 4.54
CA PRO A 66 -4.42 14.28 3.75
C PRO A 66 -4.37 15.69 3.15
N LYS A 67 -5.53 16.26 2.76
CA LYS A 67 -5.62 17.63 2.27
C LYS A 67 -5.22 18.66 3.34
N GLU A 68 -5.70 18.51 4.56
CA GLU A 68 -5.30 19.37 5.69
C GLU A 68 -3.82 19.19 6.05
N GLN A 69 -3.29 17.96 6.02
CA GLN A 69 -1.87 17.69 6.25
C GLN A 69 -1.00 18.43 5.22
N TRP A 70 -1.36 18.34 3.94
CA TRP A 70 -0.65 19.01 2.86
C TRP A 70 -0.75 20.54 2.97
N ALA A 71 -1.95 21.07 3.26
CA ALA A 71 -2.16 22.51 3.46
C ALA A 71 -1.36 23.09 4.63
N ALA A 72 -1.03 22.26 5.63
CA ALA A 72 -0.15 22.60 6.75
C ALA A 72 1.34 22.43 6.43
N ASN A 73 1.74 22.26 5.17
CA ASN A 73 3.09 21.96 4.69
C ASN A 73 3.65 20.62 5.22
N GLY A 74 2.78 19.68 5.56
CA GLY A 74 3.16 18.33 5.90
C GLY A 74 3.20 17.40 4.68
N LEU A 75 3.81 16.25 4.83
CA LEU A 75 3.90 15.21 3.80
C LEU A 75 2.79 14.18 3.99
N VAL A 76 2.33 13.63 2.88
CA VAL A 76 1.29 12.60 2.83
C VAL A 76 1.91 11.31 2.32
N ASN A 77 1.76 10.23 3.09
CA ASN A 77 2.22 8.90 2.72
C ASN A 77 1.02 7.95 2.68
N TYR A 78 0.98 7.12 1.67
CA TYR A 78 0.06 5.99 1.58
C TYR A 78 0.84 4.70 1.39
N MET A 79 0.46 3.69 2.15
CA MET A 79 0.82 2.29 1.91
C MET A 79 -0.43 1.48 1.57
N TRP A 80 -0.25 0.23 1.18
CA TRP A 80 -1.35 -0.64 0.83
C TRP A 80 -1.16 -2.03 1.43
N HIS A 81 -1.88 -2.32 2.52
CA HIS A 81 -2.09 -3.69 2.93
C HIS A 81 -3.13 -4.31 2.01
N TRP A 82 -2.67 -4.80 0.88
CA TRP A 82 -3.52 -5.27 -0.21
C TRP A 82 -4.21 -6.58 0.15
N ASN A 83 -5.43 -6.47 0.67
CA ASN A 83 -6.28 -7.61 0.96
C ASN A 83 -6.77 -8.23 -0.35
N VAL A 84 -6.66 -9.54 -0.44
CA VAL A 84 -7.13 -10.33 -1.58
C VAL A 84 -8.12 -11.40 -1.10
N PRO A 85 -9.00 -11.95 -1.96
CA PRO A 85 -9.87 -13.05 -1.58
C PRO A 85 -9.07 -14.25 -1.05
N ASN A 86 -9.53 -14.86 0.04
CA ASN A 86 -8.88 -16.04 0.59
C ASN A 86 -8.97 -17.24 -0.37
N SER A 87 -10.03 -17.27 -1.19
CA SER A 87 -10.29 -18.31 -2.17
C SER A 87 -11.10 -17.78 -3.35
N LYS A 88 -11.21 -18.59 -4.41
CA LYS A 88 -12.11 -18.27 -5.52
C LYS A 88 -13.58 -18.17 -5.09
N ALA A 89 -14.00 -18.95 -4.11
CA ALA A 89 -15.36 -18.87 -3.58
C ALA A 89 -15.64 -17.51 -2.90
N ASP A 90 -14.64 -16.94 -2.20
CA ASP A 90 -14.76 -15.62 -1.60
C ASP A 90 -14.83 -14.54 -2.67
N TRP A 91 -14.07 -14.69 -3.76
CA TRP A 91 -14.18 -13.81 -4.92
C TRP A 91 -15.56 -13.87 -5.56
N ASP A 92 -16.10 -15.09 -5.79
CA ASP A 92 -17.41 -15.29 -6.41
C ASP A 92 -18.56 -14.76 -5.53
N ASN A 93 -18.40 -14.79 -4.21
CA ASN A 93 -19.35 -14.18 -3.27
C ASN A 93 -19.27 -12.63 -3.26
N GLY A 94 -18.13 -12.09 -3.69
CA GLY A 94 -17.88 -10.65 -3.70
C GLY A 94 -17.83 -10.03 -2.30
N VAL A 95 -17.78 -8.71 -2.25
CA VAL A 95 -17.73 -7.91 -1.00
C VAL A 95 -19.12 -7.71 -0.35
N ASN A 96 -20.12 -8.44 -0.82
CA ASN A 96 -21.48 -8.34 -0.29
C ASN A 96 -21.51 -8.66 1.20
N ASN A 97 -22.27 -7.87 1.97
CA ASN A 97 -22.42 -8.00 3.41
C ASN A 97 -21.13 -7.77 4.23
N TYR A 98 -20.14 -7.05 3.68
CA TYR A 98 -18.88 -6.75 4.39
C TYR A 98 -18.21 -7.99 4.97
N ASN A 99 -18.03 -9.00 4.12
CA ASN A 99 -17.38 -10.27 4.45
C ASN A 99 -15.85 -10.09 4.58
N PHE A 100 -15.38 -9.37 5.58
CA PHE A 100 -13.95 -9.14 5.81
C PHE A 100 -13.17 -10.43 6.05
N ASP A 101 -13.79 -11.43 6.66
CA ASP A 101 -13.15 -12.72 6.94
C ASP A 101 -12.82 -13.51 5.66
N GLY A 102 -13.43 -13.15 4.53
CA GLY A 102 -13.15 -13.71 3.22
C GLY A 102 -11.93 -13.09 2.51
N TYR A 103 -11.27 -12.11 3.12
CA TYR A 103 -10.17 -11.37 2.52
C TYR A 103 -8.99 -11.23 3.47
N ALA A 104 -7.78 -11.40 2.98
CA ALA A 104 -6.56 -11.26 3.76
C ALA A 104 -5.37 -10.76 2.93
N PHE A 105 -4.40 -10.17 3.60
CA PHE A 105 -3.09 -9.85 3.01
C PHE A 105 -1.99 -10.81 3.49
N TYR A 106 -2.19 -11.49 4.61
CA TYR A 106 -1.24 -12.50 5.08
C TYR A 106 -1.30 -13.76 4.23
N CYS A 107 -0.12 -14.28 3.85
CA CYS A 107 -0.03 -15.41 2.95
C CYS A 107 -0.50 -16.74 3.56
N ASP A 108 -0.56 -16.87 4.88
CA ASP A 108 -1.11 -18.06 5.56
C ASP A 108 -2.64 -18.08 5.59
N LYS A 109 -3.30 -16.98 5.24
CA LYS A 109 -4.76 -16.81 5.25
C LYS A 109 -5.41 -16.90 3.89
N THR A 110 -4.63 -16.78 2.82
CA THR A 110 -5.17 -16.81 1.46
C THR A 110 -4.47 -17.83 0.57
N SER A 111 -5.22 -18.41 -0.37
CA SER A 111 -4.71 -19.23 -1.47
C SER A 111 -4.38 -18.41 -2.72
N PHE A 112 -4.48 -17.09 -2.66
CA PHE A 112 -4.21 -16.19 -3.78
C PHE A 112 -2.76 -16.35 -4.27
N ASP A 113 -2.60 -16.58 -5.57
CA ASP A 113 -1.29 -16.82 -6.19
C ASP A 113 -0.91 -15.66 -7.10
N ILE A 114 0.14 -14.95 -6.74
CA ILE A 114 0.68 -13.83 -7.52
C ILE A 114 1.02 -14.24 -8.97
N ARG A 115 1.45 -15.48 -9.19
CA ARG A 115 1.81 -15.97 -10.53
C ARG A 115 0.57 -16.12 -11.42
N GLU A 116 -0.57 -16.46 -10.83
CA GLU A 116 -1.86 -16.46 -11.53
C GLU A 116 -2.38 -15.03 -11.71
N ALA A 117 -2.19 -14.16 -10.72
CA ALA A 117 -2.55 -12.78 -10.83
C ALA A 117 -1.83 -12.02 -11.97
N LEU A 118 -0.63 -12.46 -12.33
CA LEU A 118 0.13 -11.91 -13.46
C LEU A 118 -0.26 -12.49 -14.84
N LYS A 119 -1.23 -13.43 -14.89
CA LYS A 119 -1.70 -14.05 -16.13
C LYS A 119 -3.10 -13.56 -16.49
N GLU A 120 -3.25 -12.94 -17.65
CA GLU A 120 -4.55 -12.56 -18.20
C GLU A 120 -5.50 -13.76 -18.28
N GLY A 121 -6.78 -13.51 -18.04
CA GLY A 121 -7.84 -14.53 -18.11
C GLY A 121 -7.98 -15.41 -16.87
N THR A 122 -7.22 -15.13 -15.79
CA THR A 122 -7.44 -15.75 -14.48
C THR A 122 -8.30 -14.84 -13.60
N TRP A 123 -9.04 -15.42 -12.66
CA TRP A 123 -9.82 -14.62 -11.71
C TRP A 123 -8.94 -13.76 -10.80
N GLN A 124 -7.72 -14.20 -10.51
CA GLN A 124 -6.74 -13.44 -9.74
C GLN A 124 -6.28 -12.19 -10.51
N HIS A 125 -6.08 -12.32 -11.81
CA HIS A 125 -5.76 -11.18 -12.66
C HIS A 125 -6.91 -10.17 -12.70
N ASP A 126 -8.12 -10.65 -12.93
CA ASP A 126 -9.31 -9.80 -12.96
C ASP A 126 -9.50 -9.07 -11.62
N PHE A 127 -9.20 -9.75 -10.50
CA PHE A 127 -9.24 -9.15 -9.17
C PHE A 127 -8.22 -8.02 -9.02
N ILE A 128 -6.93 -8.27 -9.31
CA ILE A 128 -5.91 -7.22 -9.12
C ILE A 128 -6.13 -6.02 -10.03
N MET A 129 -6.58 -6.25 -11.27
CA MET A 129 -6.85 -5.16 -12.21
C MET A 129 -8.01 -4.28 -11.73
N LYS A 130 -9.06 -4.88 -11.17
CA LYS A 130 -10.16 -4.14 -10.55
C LYS A 130 -9.70 -3.31 -9.35
N ASP A 131 -8.88 -3.90 -8.48
CA ASP A 131 -8.37 -3.19 -7.30
C ASP A 131 -7.41 -2.05 -7.67
N ILE A 132 -6.60 -2.24 -8.72
CA ILE A 132 -5.72 -1.20 -9.26
C ILE A 132 -6.55 -0.04 -9.82
N GLU A 133 -7.63 -0.33 -10.55
CA GLU A 133 -8.56 0.71 -11.02
C GLU A 133 -9.15 1.50 -9.84
N GLU A 134 -9.56 0.80 -8.79
CA GLU A 134 -10.17 1.42 -7.62
C GLU A 134 -9.17 2.28 -6.85
N VAL A 135 -7.96 1.80 -6.58
CA VAL A 135 -6.93 2.59 -5.91
C VAL A 135 -6.47 3.78 -6.75
N ALA A 136 -6.41 3.61 -8.07
CA ALA A 136 -6.12 4.72 -8.99
C ALA A 136 -7.16 5.84 -8.86
N GLY A 137 -8.44 5.48 -8.75
CA GLY A 137 -9.51 6.44 -8.52
C GLY A 137 -9.34 7.25 -7.24
N TYR A 138 -8.94 6.60 -6.13
CA TYR A 138 -8.66 7.31 -4.88
C TYR A 138 -7.40 8.17 -4.93
N LEU A 139 -6.33 7.69 -5.56
CA LEU A 139 -5.11 8.48 -5.76
C LEU A 139 -5.35 9.68 -6.67
N GLN A 140 -6.23 9.55 -7.68
CA GLN A 140 -6.63 10.65 -8.55
C GLN A 140 -7.34 11.79 -7.79
N LEU A 141 -8.08 11.49 -6.71
CA LEU A 141 -8.65 12.55 -5.87
C LEU A 141 -7.56 13.42 -5.24
N LEU A 142 -6.44 12.81 -4.83
CA LEU A 142 -5.30 13.53 -4.26
C LEU A 142 -4.56 14.33 -5.34
N GLU A 143 -4.38 13.75 -6.52
CA GLU A 143 -3.76 14.44 -7.66
C GLU A 143 -4.55 15.68 -8.08
N ASN A 144 -5.88 15.58 -8.17
CA ASN A 144 -6.76 16.70 -8.52
C ASN A 144 -6.62 17.89 -7.54
N GLU A 145 -6.18 17.65 -6.32
CA GLU A 145 -5.88 18.67 -5.31
C GLU A 145 -4.39 19.06 -5.27
N ASN A 146 -3.58 18.57 -6.21
CA ASN A 146 -2.14 18.77 -6.28
C ASN A 146 -1.40 18.32 -5.02
N ILE A 147 -1.80 17.19 -4.45
CA ILE A 147 -1.18 16.58 -3.28
C ILE A 147 -0.20 15.49 -3.72
N PRO A 148 1.12 15.68 -3.57
CA PRO A 148 2.09 14.63 -3.80
C PRO A 148 1.94 13.52 -2.76
N VAL A 149 2.01 12.27 -3.20
CA VAL A 149 1.85 11.10 -2.35
C VAL A 149 3.15 10.30 -2.30
N ILE A 150 3.72 10.14 -1.11
CA ILE A 150 4.76 9.15 -0.86
C ILE A 150 4.07 7.79 -0.89
N TRP A 151 4.20 7.09 -2.04
CA TRP A 151 3.49 5.84 -2.32
C TRP A 151 4.36 4.63 -2.01
N ARG A 152 3.93 3.80 -1.08
CA ARG A 152 4.68 2.65 -0.55
C ARG A 152 3.87 1.34 -0.69
N PRO A 153 3.64 0.86 -1.94
CA PRO A 153 2.96 -0.40 -2.18
C PRO A 153 3.90 -1.59 -1.92
N LEU A 154 3.35 -2.79 -1.83
CA LEU A 154 4.08 -4.07 -1.76
C LEU A 154 5.25 -4.05 -0.74
N HIS A 155 5.06 -3.34 0.36
CA HIS A 155 6.05 -3.21 1.42
C HIS A 155 6.35 -4.56 2.07
N GLU A 156 7.54 -4.68 2.66
CA GLU A 156 7.98 -5.86 3.40
C GLU A 156 7.86 -7.18 2.59
N ALA A 157 8.05 -7.10 1.28
CA ALA A 157 7.82 -8.20 0.35
C ALA A 157 8.70 -9.43 0.63
N ALA A 158 9.96 -9.22 1.04
CA ALA A 158 10.85 -10.32 1.40
C ALA A 158 10.41 -10.99 2.71
N GLY A 159 9.92 -10.20 3.69
CA GLY A 159 9.57 -10.70 5.00
C GLY A 159 10.64 -11.65 5.53
N ASN A 160 10.27 -12.83 5.95
CA ASN A 160 11.17 -13.92 6.30
C ASN A 160 11.48 -14.88 5.12
N TYR A 161 11.10 -14.53 3.89
CA TYR A 161 11.23 -15.42 2.73
C TYR A 161 12.67 -15.87 2.48
N ASN A 162 13.61 -14.95 2.57
CA ASN A 162 15.02 -15.25 2.27
C ASN A 162 15.64 -16.29 3.22
N LEU A 163 15.09 -16.46 4.43
CA LEU A 163 15.53 -17.49 5.37
C LEU A 163 14.71 -18.78 5.33
N TYR A 164 13.40 -18.67 5.10
CA TYR A 164 12.46 -19.77 5.29
C TYR A 164 11.69 -20.14 4.02
N GLY A 165 11.95 -19.45 2.91
CA GLY A 165 11.23 -19.63 1.65
C GLY A 165 9.74 -19.27 1.75
N PRO A 166 8.87 -19.87 0.92
CA PRO A 166 7.46 -19.54 0.86
C PRO A 166 6.70 -19.62 2.19
N ASN A 167 7.15 -20.48 3.10
CA ASN A 167 6.53 -20.63 4.43
C ASN A 167 6.88 -19.49 5.37
N GLY A 168 7.90 -18.69 5.08
CA GLY A 168 8.31 -17.54 5.87
C GLY A 168 7.76 -16.22 5.37
N ALA A 169 7.22 -16.17 4.16
CA ALA A 169 6.65 -14.94 3.62
C ALA A 169 5.47 -14.45 4.46
N TRP A 170 5.44 -13.14 4.74
CA TRP A 170 4.36 -12.55 5.53
C TRP A 170 3.12 -12.29 4.66
N PHE A 171 3.34 -11.72 3.49
CA PHE A 171 2.28 -11.24 2.61
C PHE A 171 2.21 -12.06 1.31
N TRP A 172 1.02 -12.13 0.72
CA TRP A 172 0.78 -12.91 -0.49
C TRP A 172 1.67 -12.48 -1.67
N TRP A 173 2.03 -11.19 -1.75
CA TRP A 173 2.92 -10.67 -2.81
C TRP A 173 4.37 -11.09 -2.66
N GLY A 174 4.80 -11.56 -1.47
CA GLY A 174 6.13 -12.11 -1.23
C GLY A 174 6.23 -13.63 -1.33
N ARG A 175 5.10 -14.35 -1.29
CA ARG A 175 5.04 -15.81 -1.14
C ARG A 175 5.85 -16.59 -2.18
N HIS A 176 5.91 -16.12 -3.41
CA HIS A 176 6.57 -16.82 -4.51
C HIS A 176 7.92 -16.22 -4.90
N GLY A 177 8.52 -15.45 -3.99
CA GLY A 177 9.85 -14.90 -4.14
C GLY A 177 9.92 -13.60 -4.95
N ALA A 178 11.14 -13.18 -5.19
CA ALA A 178 11.44 -11.86 -5.72
C ALA A 178 10.89 -11.60 -7.12
N GLU A 179 11.03 -12.57 -8.03
CA GLU A 179 10.72 -12.32 -9.44
C GLU A 179 9.23 -12.02 -9.72
N PRO A 180 8.25 -12.80 -9.21
CA PRO A 180 6.85 -12.44 -9.35
C PRO A 180 6.50 -11.11 -8.64
N CYS A 181 7.14 -10.81 -7.50
CA CYS A 181 6.93 -9.55 -6.79
C CYS A 181 7.38 -8.35 -7.62
N LYS A 182 8.57 -8.41 -8.25
CA LYS A 182 9.05 -7.38 -9.17
C LYS A 182 8.13 -7.18 -10.37
N GLN A 183 7.60 -8.28 -10.93
CA GLN A 183 6.66 -8.20 -12.04
C GLN A 183 5.36 -7.50 -11.61
N LEU A 184 4.84 -7.81 -10.43
CA LEU A 184 3.66 -7.13 -9.87
C LEU A 184 3.93 -5.64 -9.62
N TRP A 185 5.13 -5.29 -9.10
CA TRP A 185 5.54 -3.89 -8.92
C TRP A 185 5.50 -3.12 -10.23
N ARG A 186 6.10 -3.70 -11.29
CA ARG A 186 6.16 -3.07 -12.62
C ARG A 186 4.78 -2.95 -13.25
N LEU A 187 3.92 -3.97 -13.09
CA LEU A 187 2.53 -3.91 -13.52
C LEU A 187 1.79 -2.76 -12.81
N LEU A 188 1.93 -2.67 -11.49
CA LEU A 188 1.29 -1.62 -10.70
C LEU A 188 1.78 -0.22 -11.13
N TYR A 189 3.10 -0.06 -11.33
CA TYR A 189 3.68 1.18 -11.83
C TYR A 189 3.12 1.53 -13.21
N ASP A 190 3.14 0.59 -14.15
CA ASP A 190 2.64 0.81 -15.52
C ASP A 190 1.17 1.22 -15.52
N GLN A 191 0.35 0.55 -14.74
CA GLN A 191 -1.07 0.89 -14.63
C GLN A 191 -1.27 2.29 -14.03
N LEU A 192 -0.69 2.57 -12.86
CA LEU A 192 -0.93 3.85 -12.18
C LEU A 192 -0.33 5.03 -12.93
N VAL A 193 0.88 4.90 -13.48
CA VAL A 193 1.58 6.01 -14.14
C VAL A 193 1.21 6.12 -15.62
N ASN A 194 1.28 5.03 -16.38
CA ASN A 194 1.14 5.09 -17.84
C ASN A 194 -0.32 4.96 -18.30
N VAL A 195 -1.13 4.16 -17.62
CA VAL A 195 -2.54 3.95 -18.03
C VAL A 195 -3.46 4.96 -17.37
N TYR A 196 -3.38 5.14 -16.05
CA TYR A 196 -4.21 6.11 -15.31
C TYR A 196 -3.63 7.52 -15.29
N GLY A 197 -2.35 7.69 -15.65
CA GLY A 197 -1.71 9.00 -15.83
C GLY A 197 -1.38 9.74 -14.55
N LEU A 198 -1.25 9.03 -13.42
CA LEU A 198 -0.92 9.62 -12.13
C LEU A 198 0.55 10.09 -12.10
N ASP A 199 0.77 11.38 -11.92
CA ASP A 199 2.11 12.01 -11.89
C ASP A 199 2.50 12.58 -10.51
N ASN A 200 1.62 12.42 -9.52
CA ASN A 200 1.80 12.89 -8.14
C ASN A 200 2.44 11.87 -7.20
N LEU A 201 2.80 10.67 -7.68
CA LEU A 201 3.30 9.57 -6.86
C LEU A 201 4.83 9.62 -6.74
N ILE A 202 5.33 9.50 -5.51
CA ILE A 202 6.75 9.30 -5.17
C ILE A 202 6.90 7.86 -4.70
N TRP A 203 7.50 7.01 -5.52
CA TRP A 203 7.53 5.56 -5.32
C TRP A 203 8.59 5.16 -4.29
N VAL A 204 8.17 4.54 -3.19
CA VAL A 204 9.05 4.10 -2.10
C VAL A 204 9.08 2.59 -2.03
N TRP A 205 10.24 2.02 -2.29
CA TRP A 205 10.48 0.59 -2.17
C TRP A 205 11.02 0.24 -0.79
N THR A 206 10.32 -0.65 -0.06
CA THR A 206 10.70 -1.16 1.25
C THR A 206 10.55 -2.67 1.26
N VAL A 207 11.66 -3.39 1.37
CA VAL A 207 11.67 -4.84 1.13
C VAL A 207 11.61 -5.66 2.41
N ASP A 208 11.94 -5.09 3.53
CA ASP A 208 12.30 -5.75 4.78
C ASP A 208 13.60 -6.55 4.69
N VAL A 209 14.46 -6.36 5.68
CA VAL A 209 15.73 -7.06 5.78
C VAL A 209 15.72 -7.94 7.01
N THR A 210 15.47 -9.24 6.81
CA THR A 210 15.55 -10.21 7.88
C THR A 210 17.01 -10.49 8.23
N ALA A 211 17.36 -10.44 9.51
CA ALA A 211 18.71 -10.73 10.01
C ALA A 211 19.23 -12.05 9.47
N GLY A 212 20.45 -12.04 8.87
CA GLY A 212 21.06 -13.21 8.23
C GLY A 212 20.74 -13.39 6.74
N ALA A 213 20.03 -12.45 6.14
CA ALA A 213 19.71 -12.45 4.71
C ALA A 213 19.91 -11.06 4.07
N GLU A 214 20.74 -10.24 4.68
CA GLU A 214 20.96 -8.83 4.30
C GLU A 214 21.54 -8.66 2.89
N ASP A 215 22.25 -9.65 2.39
CA ASP A 215 22.84 -9.68 1.04
C ASP A 215 21.83 -10.03 -0.07
N GLN A 216 20.63 -10.48 0.29
CA GLN A 216 19.62 -10.98 -0.65
C GLN A 216 18.49 -9.95 -0.93
N TYR A 217 18.44 -8.83 -0.21
CA TYR A 217 17.33 -7.88 -0.38
C TYR A 217 17.29 -7.25 -1.78
N LEU A 218 18.45 -7.03 -2.41
CA LEU A 218 18.53 -6.46 -3.76
C LEU A 218 17.94 -7.38 -4.84
N ASP A 219 17.79 -8.67 -4.58
CA ASP A 219 17.13 -9.59 -5.51
C ASP A 219 15.67 -9.16 -5.77
N TRP A 220 15.06 -8.46 -4.80
CA TRP A 220 13.69 -7.98 -4.84
C TRP A 220 13.53 -6.60 -5.49
N TYR A 221 14.64 -5.93 -5.83
CA TYR A 221 14.62 -4.57 -6.35
C TYR A 221 14.05 -4.53 -7.78
N PRO A 222 12.98 -3.73 -8.03
CA PRO A 222 12.27 -3.76 -9.30
C PRO A 222 13.01 -3.03 -10.45
N GLY A 223 13.94 -2.15 -10.13
CA GLY A 223 14.74 -1.36 -11.09
C GLY A 223 14.68 0.15 -10.79
N ASP A 224 15.72 0.87 -11.19
CA ASP A 224 15.88 2.31 -10.92
C ASP A 224 14.78 3.16 -11.55
N GLU A 225 14.21 2.70 -12.66
CA GLU A 225 13.14 3.39 -13.39
C GLU A 225 11.77 3.33 -12.69
N TYR A 226 11.65 2.51 -11.63
CA TYR A 226 10.38 2.29 -10.91
C TYR A 226 10.41 2.77 -9.46
N VAL A 227 11.52 3.36 -9.00
CA VAL A 227 11.71 3.67 -7.57
C VAL A 227 12.38 5.03 -7.41
N ASP A 228 11.77 5.90 -6.59
CA ASP A 228 12.32 7.21 -6.24
C ASP A 228 13.07 7.18 -4.90
N ILE A 229 12.61 6.37 -3.95
CA ILE A 229 13.15 6.31 -2.59
C ILE A 229 13.35 4.85 -2.17
N LEU A 230 14.53 4.56 -1.61
CA LEU A 230 14.83 3.32 -0.91
C LEU A 230 14.55 3.50 0.58
N GLY A 231 13.76 2.59 1.21
CA GLY A 231 13.37 2.63 2.60
C GLY A 231 13.50 1.28 3.32
#